data_309640fab6b936e6c46b3f5d0cdb6807
#
_entry.id   309640fab6b936e6c46b3f5d0cdb6807
#
_cell.length_a   1.000
_cell.length_b   1.000
_cell.length_c   1.000
_cell.angle_alpha   90.00
_cell.angle_beta   90.00
_cell.angle_gamma   90.00
#
_symmetry.space_group_name_H-M   'P 1'
#
loop_
_entity.id
_entity.type
_entity.pdbx_description
1 polymer ?
#
loop_
_entity_poly.entity_id
_entity_poly.type
_entity_poly.pdbx_seq_one_letter_code
_entity_poly.pdbx_strand_id
1 'polypeptide(L)'
;MNIHEYQGKKLFRSAGVKVQEGVHCKSVEDALAAYDYLGSKVVAVKSQIHAGGRGKGNLYCPNSGDLLMEGGVKIAFSRDEVETYSENILGHILVTKQTGSAGKLVSNIYVEAGCEIAHEYYLALLVDREEKQVLIMASTEGGMDIEEVAEETPEAIHKIWVNPSTGLLDSQKEDLGISLDLSGAALEDFVDMIGCLYDLFVSNDCSMVEINPLVRTKSDEIVALDAKVGFDENASFRHKEWEDLRDYSEEEPTETRANEAGLSYVKLDGDIGCLVNGAGLAMATMDVIKLYGGEPANFLDIGGGADEAKVQEAFEIILEDPNVKGILVNIFGGIQRCDIVAKAVLAASEKMGLQVPLVIRLSGTMFEEGRAIIDSSDLDCTSVETLAEGAEAIVGLIGGGK
;
A
#
# COMPACT_ATOMS: atom_id res chain seq x y z
N MET A 1 -0.91 -7.07 -0.35
CA MET A 1 -2.29 -6.64 -0.71
C MET A 1 -2.99 -6.11 0.53
N ASN A 2 -3.56 -4.91 0.46
CA ASN A 2 -4.37 -4.34 1.55
C ASN A 2 -5.86 -4.61 1.28
N ILE A 3 -6.69 -4.62 2.34
CA ILE A 3 -8.13 -4.72 2.24
C ILE A 3 -8.83 -3.59 2.99
N HIS A 4 -10.10 -3.33 2.66
CA HIS A 4 -10.89 -2.33 3.34
C HIS A 4 -11.20 -2.69 4.79
N GLU A 5 -11.47 -1.68 5.64
CA GLU A 5 -11.81 -1.86 7.05
C GLU A 5 -12.99 -2.83 7.25
N TYR A 6 -14.07 -2.71 6.45
CA TYR A 6 -15.23 -3.59 6.57
C TYR A 6 -14.90 -5.06 6.29
N GLN A 7 -13.94 -5.32 5.38
CA GLN A 7 -13.45 -6.67 5.08
C GLN A 7 -12.58 -7.19 6.22
N GLY A 8 -11.67 -6.35 6.75
CA GLY A 8 -10.84 -6.66 7.92
C GLY A 8 -11.70 -6.99 9.15
N LYS A 9 -12.75 -6.20 9.42
CA LYS A 9 -13.70 -6.48 10.51
C LYS A 9 -14.50 -7.78 10.31
N LYS A 10 -14.81 -8.13 9.06
CA LYS A 10 -15.43 -9.44 8.76
C LYS A 10 -14.48 -10.58 9.08
N LEU A 11 -13.19 -10.45 8.79
CA LEU A 11 -12.17 -11.43 9.16
C LEU A 11 -12.02 -11.51 10.68
N PHE A 12 -11.94 -10.38 11.38
CA PHE A 12 -11.87 -10.31 12.85
C PHE A 12 -13.04 -11.05 13.49
N ARG A 13 -14.26 -10.75 13.06
CA ARG A 13 -15.47 -11.42 13.56
C ARG A 13 -15.41 -12.93 13.34
N SER A 14 -14.97 -13.40 12.17
CA SER A 14 -14.84 -14.83 11.88
C SER A 14 -13.77 -15.54 12.71
N ALA A 15 -12.75 -14.80 13.16
CA ALA A 15 -11.71 -15.28 14.07
C ALA A 15 -12.09 -15.18 15.56
N GLY A 16 -13.26 -14.66 15.91
CA GLY A 16 -13.69 -14.49 17.29
C GLY A 16 -13.30 -13.17 17.95
N VAL A 17 -12.69 -12.24 17.21
CA VAL A 17 -12.39 -10.89 17.67
C VAL A 17 -13.65 -10.04 17.68
N LYS A 18 -13.94 -9.38 18.78
CA LYS A 18 -15.10 -8.50 18.91
C LYS A 18 -14.93 -7.23 18.06
N VAL A 19 -15.93 -6.93 17.25
CA VAL A 19 -16.05 -5.72 16.45
C VAL A 19 -17.46 -5.19 16.56
N GLN A 20 -17.65 -3.90 16.35
CA GLN A 20 -19.01 -3.32 16.29
C GLN A 20 -19.79 -3.87 15.09
N GLU A 21 -21.12 -3.91 15.21
CA GLU A 21 -21.98 -4.24 14.08
C GLU A 21 -21.96 -3.09 13.07
N GLY A 22 -21.82 -3.44 11.81
CA GLY A 22 -21.76 -2.44 10.73
C GLY A 22 -22.07 -3.04 9.37
N VAL A 23 -22.41 -2.16 8.45
CA VAL A 23 -22.86 -2.49 7.09
C VAL A 23 -22.02 -1.73 6.06
N HIS A 24 -21.49 -2.44 5.08
CA HIS A 24 -20.84 -1.86 3.92
C HIS A 24 -21.88 -1.30 2.95
N CYS A 25 -21.70 -0.08 2.49
CA CYS A 25 -22.63 0.66 1.65
C CYS A 25 -21.93 1.26 0.43
N LYS A 26 -22.57 1.21 -0.72
CA LYS A 26 -22.09 1.78 -1.98
C LYS A 26 -22.95 2.96 -2.47
N SER A 27 -24.05 3.22 -1.81
CA SER A 27 -24.97 4.32 -2.11
C SER A 27 -25.48 4.97 -0.82
N VAL A 28 -26.08 6.16 -0.95
CA VAL A 28 -26.74 6.84 0.17
C VAL A 28 -27.95 6.03 0.64
N GLU A 29 -28.67 5.40 -0.27
CA GLU A 29 -29.81 4.53 0.05
C GLU A 29 -29.38 3.33 0.89
N ASP A 30 -28.25 2.71 0.55
CA ASP A 30 -27.67 1.63 1.37
C ASP A 30 -27.31 2.11 2.78
N ALA A 31 -26.73 3.31 2.90
CA ALA A 31 -26.37 3.89 4.19
C ALA A 31 -27.59 4.17 5.08
N LEU A 32 -28.68 4.66 4.47
CA LEU A 32 -29.94 4.88 5.18
C LEU A 32 -30.59 3.55 5.62
N ALA A 33 -30.55 2.54 4.76
CA ALA A 33 -31.02 1.19 5.11
C ALA A 33 -30.15 0.56 6.21
N ALA A 34 -28.84 0.79 6.19
CA ALA A 34 -27.91 0.35 7.23
C ALA A 34 -28.20 0.99 8.59
N TYR A 35 -28.48 2.32 8.62
CA TYR A 35 -28.87 3.01 9.83
C TYR A 35 -30.17 2.43 10.43
N ASP A 36 -31.18 2.23 9.57
CA ASP A 36 -32.46 1.65 9.99
C ASP A 36 -32.29 0.19 10.51
N TYR A 37 -31.42 -0.61 9.86
CA TYR A 37 -31.09 -1.98 10.27
C TYR A 37 -30.36 -2.03 11.62
N LEU A 38 -29.34 -1.18 11.80
CA LEU A 38 -28.54 -1.16 13.02
C LEU A 38 -29.35 -0.74 14.26
N GLY A 39 -30.37 0.08 14.08
CA GLY A 39 -31.27 0.53 15.16
C GLY A 39 -30.54 1.26 16.30
N SER A 40 -29.30 1.66 16.09
CA SER A 40 -28.47 2.38 17.04
C SER A 40 -28.79 3.87 17.02
N LYS A 41 -28.82 4.50 18.20
CA LYS A 41 -29.01 5.96 18.32
C LYS A 41 -27.82 6.76 17.78
N VAL A 42 -26.67 6.13 17.74
CA VAL A 42 -25.41 6.73 17.28
C VAL A 42 -24.76 5.77 16.32
N VAL A 43 -24.38 6.25 15.14
CA VAL A 43 -23.62 5.48 14.18
C VAL A 43 -22.40 6.26 13.70
N ALA A 44 -21.37 5.58 13.26
CA ALA A 44 -20.23 6.16 12.57
C ALA A 44 -20.38 5.89 11.07
N VAL A 45 -20.29 6.96 10.24
CA VAL A 45 -20.20 6.87 8.79
C VAL A 45 -18.74 7.03 8.42
N LYS A 46 -18.12 5.96 7.88
CA LYS A 46 -16.68 5.87 7.66
C LYS A 46 -16.37 5.68 6.18
N SER A 47 -15.62 6.60 5.58
CA SER A 47 -15.06 6.40 4.24
C SER A 47 -14.16 5.16 4.20
N GLN A 48 -14.24 4.41 3.11
CA GLN A 48 -13.43 3.21 2.89
C GLN A 48 -12.41 3.48 1.77
N ILE A 49 -11.17 3.68 2.15
CA ILE A 49 -9.99 3.80 1.27
C ILE A 49 -8.81 3.06 1.90
N HIS A 50 -7.84 2.63 1.10
CA HIS A 50 -6.62 1.98 1.56
C HIS A 50 -5.59 3.00 2.10
N ALA A 51 -6.03 3.91 2.97
CA ALA A 51 -5.17 4.89 3.64
C ALA A 51 -5.64 5.16 5.07
N GLY A 52 -4.67 5.41 5.94
CA GLY A 52 -4.91 5.87 7.32
C GLY A 52 -5.20 7.36 7.41
N GLY A 53 -5.50 7.82 8.63
CA GLY A 53 -5.75 9.24 8.91
C GLY A 53 -7.09 9.76 8.37
N ARG A 54 -8.02 8.89 7.99
CA ARG A 54 -9.33 9.24 7.41
C ARG A 54 -10.11 10.23 8.25
N GLY A 55 -10.09 10.07 9.58
CA GLY A 55 -10.81 10.95 10.51
C GLY A 55 -10.31 12.39 10.50
N LYS A 56 -9.03 12.62 10.16
CA LYS A 56 -8.39 13.96 10.08
C LYS A 56 -8.26 14.46 8.63
N GLY A 57 -8.70 13.67 7.63
CA GLY A 57 -8.64 14.03 6.21
C GLY A 57 -9.72 15.04 5.82
N ASN A 58 -9.63 15.57 4.60
CA ASN A 58 -10.59 16.51 4.03
C ASN A 58 -11.19 15.96 2.75
N LEU A 59 -12.48 16.15 2.55
CA LEU A 59 -13.24 15.71 1.37
C LEU A 59 -13.45 16.87 0.40
N TYR A 60 -13.08 16.64 -0.85
CA TYR A 60 -13.13 17.62 -1.93
C TYR A 60 -14.00 17.13 -3.10
N CYS A 61 -14.70 18.05 -3.72
CA CYS A 61 -15.42 17.79 -4.95
C CYS A 61 -14.43 17.49 -6.09
N PRO A 62 -14.54 16.35 -6.79
CA PRO A 62 -13.59 16.00 -7.86
C PRO A 62 -13.65 16.96 -9.07
N ASN A 63 -14.79 17.63 -9.30
CA ASN A 63 -15.00 18.49 -10.46
C ASN A 63 -14.59 19.96 -10.20
N SER A 64 -14.87 20.49 -9.01
CA SER A 64 -14.61 21.91 -8.68
C SER A 64 -13.36 22.10 -7.80
N GLY A 65 -12.93 21.05 -7.09
CA GLY A 65 -11.86 21.14 -6.09
C GLY A 65 -12.30 21.82 -4.79
N ASP A 66 -13.59 22.10 -4.60
CA ASP A 66 -14.10 22.74 -3.39
C ASP A 66 -14.07 21.79 -2.20
N LEU A 67 -13.71 22.30 -1.03
CA LEU A 67 -13.82 21.57 0.24
C LEU A 67 -15.30 21.38 0.59
N LEU A 68 -15.72 20.13 0.73
CA LEU A 68 -17.09 19.76 1.08
C LEU A 68 -17.25 19.47 2.57
N MET A 69 -16.30 18.74 3.13
CA MET A 69 -16.37 18.32 4.52
C MET A 69 -14.98 18.05 5.09
N GLU A 70 -14.76 18.43 6.33
CA GLU A 70 -13.59 18.02 7.11
C GLU A 70 -13.88 16.67 7.79
N GLY A 71 -12.92 15.75 7.75
CA GLY A 71 -13.04 14.42 8.32
C GLY A 71 -13.79 13.41 7.44
N GLY A 72 -13.13 12.33 7.07
CA GLY A 72 -13.73 11.19 6.34
C GLY A 72 -14.40 10.15 7.25
N VAL A 73 -14.48 10.40 8.56
CA VAL A 73 -15.22 9.62 9.55
C VAL A 73 -16.11 10.57 10.35
N LYS A 74 -17.42 10.32 10.35
CA LYS A 74 -18.42 11.18 11.00
C LYS A 74 -19.32 10.37 11.93
N ILE A 75 -19.61 10.95 13.10
CA ILE A 75 -20.60 10.41 14.02
C ILE A 75 -21.94 11.06 13.72
N ALA A 76 -22.94 10.24 13.44
CA ALA A 76 -24.31 10.65 13.16
C ALA A 76 -25.25 10.22 14.28
N PHE A 77 -26.14 11.13 14.66
CA PHE A 77 -27.16 10.97 15.71
C PHE A 77 -28.58 10.89 15.13
N SER A 78 -28.71 11.04 13.82
CA SER A 78 -29.99 11.00 13.12
C SER A 78 -29.82 10.41 11.70
N ARG A 79 -30.94 10.01 11.13
CA ARG A 79 -31.02 9.51 9.76
C ARG A 79 -30.61 10.58 8.74
N ASP A 80 -31.02 11.84 8.96
CA ASP A 80 -30.71 12.98 8.10
C ASP A 80 -29.21 13.31 8.11
N GLU A 81 -28.53 13.14 9.26
CA GLU A 81 -27.07 13.28 9.35
C GLU A 81 -26.35 12.15 8.59
N VAL A 82 -26.85 10.90 8.65
CA VAL A 82 -26.30 9.79 7.85
C VAL A 82 -26.43 10.10 6.36
N GLU A 83 -27.59 10.61 5.90
CA GLU A 83 -27.81 11.05 4.52
C GLU A 83 -26.77 12.10 4.12
N THR A 84 -26.71 13.21 4.87
CA THR A 84 -25.81 14.33 4.59
C THR A 84 -24.32 13.89 4.55
N TYR A 85 -23.88 13.07 5.51
CA TYR A 85 -22.50 12.61 5.53
C TYR A 85 -22.20 11.64 4.39
N SER A 86 -23.13 10.74 4.06
CA SER A 86 -22.97 9.80 2.96
C SER A 86 -22.90 10.52 1.61
N GLU A 87 -23.72 11.54 1.39
CA GLU A 87 -23.69 12.40 0.20
C GLU A 87 -22.36 13.13 0.06
N ASN A 88 -21.80 13.65 1.17
CA ASN A 88 -20.54 14.38 1.15
C ASN A 88 -19.29 13.47 1.09
N ILE A 89 -19.43 12.16 1.34
CA ILE A 89 -18.32 11.20 1.31
C ILE A 89 -18.28 10.45 -0.02
N LEU A 90 -19.41 9.86 -0.46
CA LEU A 90 -19.45 9.03 -1.65
C LEU A 90 -19.21 9.83 -2.93
N GLY A 91 -18.33 9.35 -3.78
CA GLY A 91 -17.98 9.99 -5.05
C GLY A 91 -17.07 11.23 -4.91
N HIS A 92 -16.55 11.48 -3.71
CA HIS A 92 -15.67 12.62 -3.44
C HIS A 92 -14.25 12.18 -3.09
N ILE A 93 -13.28 13.09 -3.22
CA ILE A 93 -11.86 12.80 -3.00
C ILE A 93 -11.50 13.08 -1.54
N LEU A 94 -11.06 12.04 -0.85
CA LEU A 94 -10.54 12.16 0.51
C LEU A 94 -9.01 12.34 0.47
N VAL A 95 -8.57 13.49 0.95
CA VAL A 95 -7.16 13.84 1.10
C VAL A 95 -6.76 13.64 2.56
N THR A 96 -5.76 12.80 2.78
CA THR A 96 -5.16 12.53 4.10
C THR A 96 -3.64 12.75 4.04
N LYS A 97 -2.94 12.71 5.18
CA LYS A 97 -1.47 12.74 5.22
C LYS A 97 -0.85 11.61 4.38
N GLN A 98 -1.49 10.42 4.36
CA GLN A 98 -1.00 9.25 3.64
C GLN A 98 -1.32 9.24 2.14
N THR A 99 -2.45 9.82 1.72
CA THR A 99 -2.80 9.91 0.28
C THR A 99 -2.07 11.03 -0.45
N GLY A 100 -1.42 11.93 0.28
CA GLY A 100 -0.86 13.15 -0.30
C GLY A 100 -1.95 14.07 -0.89
N SER A 101 -1.54 15.09 -1.64
CA SER A 101 -2.45 16.11 -2.20
C SER A 101 -3.38 15.59 -3.30
N ALA A 102 -3.07 14.47 -3.92
CA ALA A 102 -3.92 13.83 -4.94
C ALA A 102 -5.20 13.25 -4.33
N GLY A 103 -5.12 12.76 -3.08
CA GLY A 103 -6.23 12.11 -2.41
C GLY A 103 -6.63 10.78 -3.05
N LYS A 104 -7.72 10.21 -2.53
CA LYS A 104 -8.36 8.98 -3.07
C LYS A 104 -9.86 9.20 -3.22
N LEU A 105 -10.42 8.70 -4.33
CA LEU A 105 -11.87 8.71 -4.56
C LEU A 105 -12.55 7.72 -3.61
N VAL A 106 -13.54 8.18 -2.86
CA VAL A 106 -14.29 7.31 -1.95
C VAL A 106 -15.48 6.68 -2.69
N SER A 107 -15.34 5.41 -3.01
CA SER A 107 -16.41 4.63 -3.68
C SER A 107 -17.27 3.83 -2.71
N ASN A 108 -16.82 3.67 -1.49
CA ASN A 108 -17.43 2.82 -0.47
C ASN A 108 -17.45 3.53 0.89
N ILE A 109 -18.50 3.32 1.67
CA ILE A 109 -18.58 3.71 3.06
C ILE A 109 -18.97 2.53 3.94
N TYR A 110 -18.64 2.63 5.23
CA TYR A 110 -19.04 1.67 6.25
C TYR A 110 -19.84 2.40 7.33
N VAL A 111 -21.10 1.99 7.52
CA VAL A 111 -21.98 2.52 8.57
C VAL A 111 -21.94 1.55 9.74
N GLU A 112 -21.46 2.00 10.88
CA GLU A 112 -21.16 1.17 12.03
C GLU A 112 -21.86 1.69 13.29
N ALA A 113 -22.37 0.78 14.12
CA ALA A 113 -23.01 1.14 15.40
C ALA A 113 -22.01 1.82 16.34
N GLY A 114 -22.47 2.82 17.06
CA GLY A 114 -21.67 3.55 18.03
C GLY A 114 -21.22 2.67 19.19
N CYS A 115 -20.09 3.03 19.79
CA CYS A 115 -19.49 2.34 20.92
C CYS A 115 -19.32 3.31 22.12
N GLU A 116 -19.63 2.86 23.32
CA GLU A 116 -19.37 3.63 24.55
C GLU A 116 -17.93 3.42 25.01
N ILE A 117 -17.02 4.26 24.53
CA ILE A 117 -15.59 4.17 24.78
C ILE A 117 -15.26 4.63 26.21
N ALA A 118 -14.51 3.81 26.95
CA ALA A 118 -13.89 4.17 28.21
C ALA A 118 -12.42 4.56 28.02
N HIS A 119 -11.69 3.84 27.16
CA HIS A 119 -10.30 4.10 26.83
C HIS A 119 -9.95 3.59 25.43
N GLU A 120 -9.02 4.27 24.75
CA GLU A 120 -8.52 3.92 23.43
C GLU A 120 -7.07 3.41 23.54
N TYR A 121 -6.77 2.34 22.83
CA TYR A 121 -5.45 1.72 22.74
C TYR A 121 -5.01 1.61 21.29
N TYR A 122 -3.71 1.49 21.08
CA TYR A 122 -3.12 1.06 19.83
C TYR A 122 -2.73 -0.42 19.91
N LEU A 123 -2.94 -1.17 18.86
CA LEU A 123 -2.47 -2.55 18.72
C LEU A 123 -2.08 -2.84 17.29
N ALA A 124 -0.88 -3.42 17.09
CA ALA A 124 -0.45 -3.89 15.77
C ALA A 124 0.33 -5.21 15.86
N LEU A 125 0.15 -6.04 14.84
CA LEU A 125 0.95 -7.23 14.58
C LEU A 125 1.64 -7.07 13.24
N LEU A 126 2.94 -7.30 13.17
CA LEU A 126 3.72 -7.18 11.93
C LEU A 126 4.90 -8.17 11.92
N VAL A 127 5.45 -8.40 10.73
CA VAL A 127 6.63 -9.24 10.57
C VAL A 127 7.88 -8.39 10.80
N ASP A 128 8.62 -8.69 11.87
CA ASP A 128 9.96 -8.14 12.08
C ASP A 128 10.97 -8.99 11.28
N ARG A 129 11.53 -8.39 10.24
CA ARG A 129 12.46 -9.08 9.32
C ARG A 129 13.86 -9.20 9.91
N GLU A 130 14.23 -8.31 10.82
CA GLU A 130 15.53 -8.31 11.49
C GLU A 130 15.58 -9.43 12.53
N GLU A 131 14.58 -9.47 13.41
CA GLU A 131 14.45 -10.50 14.44
C GLU A 131 13.87 -11.82 13.90
N LYS A 132 13.30 -11.83 12.67
CA LYS A 132 12.65 -12.98 12.04
C LYS A 132 11.52 -13.58 12.89
N GLN A 133 10.75 -12.70 13.50
CA GLN A 133 9.66 -13.02 14.42
C GLN A 133 8.42 -12.18 14.09
N VAL A 134 7.28 -12.53 14.66
CA VAL A 134 6.12 -11.65 14.67
C VAL A 134 6.29 -10.67 15.81
N LEU A 135 6.29 -9.39 15.50
CA LEU A 135 6.29 -8.31 16.48
C LEU A 135 4.83 -7.91 16.78
N ILE A 136 4.47 -7.91 18.06
CA ILE A 136 3.23 -7.31 18.52
C ILE A 136 3.58 -6.03 19.28
N MET A 137 2.97 -4.93 18.86
CA MET A 137 3.10 -3.62 19.49
C MET A 137 1.77 -3.17 20.06
N ALA A 138 1.79 -2.64 21.25
CA ALA A 138 0.60 -2.08 21.89
C ALA A 138 0.95 -0.81 22.67
N SER A 139 -0.01 0.12 22.78
CA SER A 139 0.14 1.35 23.56
C SER A 139 -1.19 1.76 24.18
N THR A 140 -1.11 2.46 25.32
CA THR A 140 -2.25 3.15 25.94
C THR A 140 -2.62 4.44 25.19
N GLU A 141 -1.80 4.89 24.23
CA GLU A 141 -2.01 6.08 23.41
C GLU A 141 -2.70 5.67 22.09
N GLY A 142 -4.00 5.34 22.16
CA GLY A 142 -4.81 5.00 21.00
C GLY A 142 -5.45 6.20 20.31
N GLY A 143 -5.90 6.02 19.05
CA GLY A 143 -6.53 7.08 18.25
C GLY A 143 -5.55 8.16 17.76
N MET A 144 -4.27 8.01 18.08
CA MET A 144 -3.19 8.93 17.67
C MET A 144 -2.33 8.31 16.55
N ASP A 145 -1.50 9.14 15.94
CA ASP A 145 -0.47 8.70 14.99
C ASP A 145 0.66 8.01 15.78
N ILE A 146 0.86 6.72 15.55
CA ILE A 146 1.82 5.93 16.34
C ILE A 146 3.27 6.36 16.10
N GLU A 147 3.57 6.94 14.95
CA GLU A 147 4.87 7.51 14.63
C GLU A 147 5.16 8.71 15.54
N GLU A 148 4.17 9.57 15.82
CA GLU A 148 4.30 10.67 16.77
C GLU A 148 4.53 10.15 18.20
N VAL A 149 3.81 9.10 18.62
CA VAL A 149 4.03 8.45 19.92
C VAL A 149 5.43 7.86 20.01
N ALA A 150 5.93 7.25 18.92
CA ALA A 150 7.27 6.65 18.87
C ALA A 150 8.39 7.71 18.97
N GLU A 151 8.16 8.93 18.50
CA GLU A 151 9.11 10.04 18.58
C GLU A 151 9.06 10.75 19.94
N GLU A 152 7.85 11.00 20.47
CA GLU A 152 7.67 11.83 21.68
C GLU A 152 7.74 10.99 22.97
N THR A 153 7.16 9.79 22.98
CA THR A 153 7.02 8.91 24.15
C THR A 153 7.26 7.45 23.81
N PRO A 154 8.46 7.05 23.32
CA PRO A 154 8.75 5.68 22.87
C PRO A 154 8.53 4.62 23.97
N GLU A 155 8.62 5.00 25.25
CA GLU A 155 8.36 4.13 26.38
C GLU A 155 6.87 3.76 26.54
N ALA A 156 5.96 4.50 25.91
CA ALA A 156 4.54 4.19 25.89
C ALA A 156 4.20 3.03 24.91
N ILE A 157 5.17 2.61 24.08
CA ILE A 157 4.98 1.51 23.14
C ILE A 157 5.59 0.23 23.70
N HIS A 158 4.72 -0.70 24.08
CA HIS A 158 5.10 -2.04 24.53
C HIS A 158 5.28 -2.97 23.33
N LYS A 159 6.39 -3.72 23.31
CA LYS A 159 6.77 -4.61 22.21
C LYS A 159 7.02 -6.01 22.72
N ILE A 160 6.43 -6.99 22.07
CA ILE A 160 6.76 -8.41 22.28
C ILE A 160 7.07 -9.08 20.96
N TRP A 161 8.10 -9.90 20.95
CA TRP A 161 8.46 -10.73 19.80
C TRP A 161 8.00 -12.16 20.04
N VAL A 162 7.27 -12.68 19.07
CA VAL A 162 6.71 -14.03 19.12
C VAL A 162 7.49 -14.93 18.20
N ASN A 163 8.14 -15.94 18.75
CA ASN A 163 8.84 -16.94 17.96
C ASN A 163 7.84 -17.82 17.22
N PRO A 164 7.90 -17.89 15.86
CA PRO A 164 6.95 -18.67 15.07
C PRO A 164 6.90 -20.17 15.44
N SER A 165 7.99 -20.72 16.01
CA SER A 165 8.07 -22.12 16.39
C SER A 165 7.30 -22.46 17.68
N THR A 166 7.14 -21.49 18.58
CA THR A 166 6.43 -21.68 19.87
C THR A 166 5.04 -21.07 19.84
N GLY A 167 4.80 -20.12 18.94
CA GLY A 167 3.58 -19.32 18.95
C GLY A 167 3.53 -18.32 20.10
N LEU A 168 2.40 -17.62 20.22
CA LEU A 168 2.14 -16.64 21.26
C LEU A 168 1.81 -17.34 22.58
N LEU A 169 2.65 -17.15 23.60
CA LEU A 169 2.49 -17.78 24.91
C LEU A 169 1.47 -17.05 25.76
N ASP A 170 0.77 -17.77 26.65
CA ASP A 170 -0.23 -17.17 27.55
C ASP A 170 0.39 -16.10 28.47
N SER A 171 1.62 -16.32 28.96
CA SER A 171 2.33 -15.32 29.76
C SER A 171 2.61 -14.03 28.96
N GLN A 172 2.90 -14.12 27.65
CA GLN A 172 3.11 -12.95 26.81
C GLN A 172 1.81 -12.16 26.59
N LYS A 173 0.69 -12.85 26.45
CA LYS A 173 -0.64 -12.22 26.33
C LYS A 173 -1.01 -11.45 27.59
N GLU A 174 -0.83 -12.10 28.76
CA GLU A 174 -1.10 -11.50 30.07
C GLU A 174 -0.19 -10.31 30.35
N ASP A 175 1.12 -10.46 30.15
CA ASP A 175 2.10 -9.38 30.35
C ASP A 175 1.80 -8.16 29.48
N LEU A 176 1.41 -8.37 28.21
CA LEU A 176 1.01 -7.30 27.31
C LEU A 176 -0.27 -6.60 27.79
N GLY A 177 -1.29 -7.36 28.19
CA GLY A 177 -2.53 -6.78 28.73
C GLY A 177 -2.29 -5.98 30.01
N ILE A 178 -1.44 -6.47 30.90
CA ILE A 178 -1.06 -5.76 32.13
C ILE A 178 -0.31 -4.45 31.80
N SER A 179 0.56 -4.47 30.80
CA SER A 179 1.28 -3.26 30.36
C SER A 179 0.36 -2.17 29.76
N LEU A 180 -0.85 -2.54 29.38
CA LEU A 180 -1.93 -1.63 28.95
C LEU A 180 -2.87 -1.21 30.09
N ASP A 181 -2.47 -1.42 31.36
CA ASP A 181 -3.29 -1.15 32.54
C ASP A 181 -4.64 -1.91 32.57
N LEU A 182 -4.72 -3.07 31.86
CA LEU A 182 -5.89 -3.92 31.86
C LEU A 182 -5.91 -4.85 33.10
N SER A 183 -7.09 -5.12 33.64
CA SER A 183 -7.29 -6.01 34.76
C SER A 183 -8.68 -6.62 34.72
N GLY A 184 -8.89 -7.73 35.49
CA GLY A 184 -10.18 -8.39 35.59
C GLY A 184 -10.74 -8.83 34.25
N ALA A 185 -12.03 -8.61 34.02
CA ALA A 185 -12.72 -9.04 32.80
C ALA A 185 -12.12 -8.45 31.52
N ALA A 186 -11.65 -7.19 31.53
CA ALA A 186 -11.03 -6.57 30.38
C ALA A 186 -9.67 -7.23 30.02
N LEU A 187 -8.90 -7.68 31.02
CA LEU A 187 -7.66 -8.42 30.78
C LEU A 187 -7.94 -9.80 30.17
N GLU A 188 -8.93 -10.53 30.73
CA GLU A 188 -9.34 -11.84 30.20
C GLU A 188 -9.80 -11.72 28.76
N ASP A 189 -10.62 -10.71 28.42
CA ASP A 189 -11.12 -10.44 27.08
C ASP A 189 -9.99 -10.05 26.11
N PHE A 190 -9.00 -9.28 26.58
CA PHE A 190 -7.81 -8.93 25.80
C PHE A 190 -6.94 -10.16 25.49
N VAL A 191 -6.71 -11.04 26.50
CA VAL A 191 -5.92 -12.26 26.36
C VAL A 191 -6.51 -13.20 25.30
N ASP A 192 -7.85 -13.37 25.33
CA ASP A 192 -8.56 -14.16 24.32
C ASP A 192 -8.45 -13.52 22.94
N MET A 193 -8.70 -12.21 22.85
CA MET A 193 -8.67 -11.45 21.60
C MET A 193 -7.29 -11.49 20.93
N ILE A 194 -6.21 -11.22 21.68
CA ILE A 194 -4.86 -11.20 21.08
C ILE A 194 -4.42 -12.57 20.60
N GLY A 195 -4.88 -13.64 21.26
CA GLY A 195 -4.71 -15.01 20.78
C GLY A 195 -5.39 -15.23 19.43
N CYS A 196 -6.67 -14.84 19.31
CA CYS A 196 -7.42 -14.93 18.06
C CYS A 196 -6.78 -14.10 16.94
N LEU A 197 -6.29 -12.89 17.25
CA LEU A 197 -5.60 -12.03 16.27
C LEU A 197 -4.28 -12.62 15.80
N TYR A 198 -3.50 -13.22 16.70
CA TYR A 198 -2.26 -13.89 16.33
C TYR A 198 -2.51 -15.09 15.42
N ASP A 199 -3.50 -15.92 15.75
CA ASP A 199 -3.88 -17.07 14.93
C ASP A 199 -4.40 -16.63 13.55
N LEU A 200 -5.19 -15.55 13.49
CA LEU A 200 -5.64 -14.95 12.24
C LEU A 200 -4.44 -14.45 11.43
N PHE A 201 -3.51 -13.72 12.07
CA PHE A 201 -2.31 -13.16 11.43
C PHE A 201 -1.48 -14.25 10.74
N VAL A 202 -1.23 -15.35 11.45
CA VAL A 202 -0.41 -16.46 10.94
C VAL A 202 -1.17 -17.28 9.89
N SER A 203 -2.44 -17.61 10.14
CA SER A 203 -3.22 -18.49 9.24
C SER A 203 -3.59 -17.83 7.91
N ASN A 204 -3.68 -16.50 7.88
CA ASN A 204 -3.96 -15.74 6.66
C ASN A 204 -2.71 -15.08 6.05
N ASP A 205 -1.51 -15.50 6.42
CA ASP A 205 -0.27 -14.90 5.91
C ASP A 205 -0.31 -13.37 5.90
N CYS A 206 -0.76 -12.77 7.00
CA CYS A 206 -0.78 -11.32 7.10
C CYS A 206 0.65 -10.77 7.19
N SER A 207 0.92 -9.70 6.48
CA SER A 207 2.13 -8.88 6.64
C SER A 207 1.98 -7.86 7.76
N MET A 208 0.73 -7.41 7.99
CA MET A 208 0.38 -6.43 9.01
C MET A 208 -1.10 -6.58 9.41
N VAL A 209 -1.37 -6.44 10.69
CA VAL A 209 -2.69 -6.16 11.26
C VAL A 209 -2.54 -4.98 12.21
N GLU A 210 -3.32 -3.93 12.03
CA GLU A 210 -3.31 -2.74 12.88
C GLU A 210 -4.73 -2.40 13.30
N ILE A 211 -4.90 -2.08 14.57
CA ILE A 211 -6.17 -1.68 15.20
C ILE A 211 -5.93 -0.36 15.91
N ASN A 212 -6.42 0.74 15.34
CA ASN A 212 -6.25 2.06 15.91
C ASN A 212 -7.51 2.93 15.70
N PRO A 213 -8.40 2.98 16.74
CA PRO A 213 -8.19 2.44 18.07
C PRO A 213 -8.73 1.02 18.30
N LEU A 214 -8.06 0.29 19.19
CA LEU A 214 -8.65 -0.77 19.98
C LEU A 214 -9.26 -0.10 21.21
N VAL A 215 -10.45 -0.50 21.65
CA VAL A 215 -11.09 0.19 22.78
C VAL A 215 -11.49 -0.75 23.91
N ARG A 216 -11.38 -0.23 25.14
CA ARG A 216 -12.12 -0.74 26.28
C ARG A 216 -13.43 0.04 26.39
N THR A 217 -14.55 -0.67 26.39
CA THR A 217 -15.87 -0.07 26.57
C THR A 217 -16.15 0.23 28.04
N LYS A 218 -17.20 1.02 28.31
CA LYS A 218 -17.68 1.23 29.68
C LYS A 218 -18.20 -0.04 30.37
N SER A 219 -18.48 -1.10 29.60
CA SER A 219 -18.83 -2.44 30.09
C SER A 219 -17.62 -3.36 30.24
N ASP A 220 -16.41 -2.84 30.20
CA ASP A 220 -15.13 -3.56 30.28
C ASP A 220 -14.92 -4.62 29.19
N GLU A 221 -15.55 -4.47 28.03
CA GLU A 221 -15.27 -5.29 26.84
C GLU A 221 -14.16 -4.67 25.99
N ILE A 222 -13.34 -5.52 25.38
CA ILE A 222 -12.30 -5.11 24.42
C ILE A 222 -12.84 -5.28 22.99
N VAL A 223 -12.86 -4.19 22.22
CA VAL A 223 -13.49 -4.14 20.89
C VAL A 223 -12.57 -3.46 19.89
N ALA A 224 -12.41 -4.05 18.71
CA ALA A 224 -11.69 -3.42 17.60
C ALA A 224 -12.62 -2.44 16.85
N LEU A 225 -12.34 -1.14 16.97
CA LEU A 225 -13.09 -0.07 16.27
C LEU A 225 -12.54 0.29 14.91
N ASP A 226 -11.34 -0.13 14.60
CA ASP A 226 -10.77 -0.05 13.25
C ASP A 226 -10.15 -1.40 12.89
N ALA A 227 -9.85 -1.60 11.62
CA ALA A 227 -9.17 -2.78 11.12
C ALA A 227 -8.40 -2.43 9.85
N LYS A 228 -7.08 -2.45 9.94
CA LYS A 228 -6.18 -2.34 8.80
C LYS A 228 -5.45 -3.67 8.68
N VAL A 229 -5.67 -4.37 7.58
CA VAL A 229 -5.12 -5.70 7.33
C VAL A 229 -4.40 -5.70 5.98
N GLY A 230 -3.15 -6.10 6.00
CA GLY A 230 -2.34 -6.34 4.81
C GLY A 230 -1.92 -7.82 4.76
N PHE A 231 -2.02 -8.42 3.59
CA PHE A 231 -1.57 -9.78 3.32
C PHE A 231 -0.20 -9.79 2.62
N ASP A 232 0.57 -10.84 2.84
CA ASP A 232 1.80 -11.09 2.09
C ASP A 232 1.46 -11.68 0.71
N GLU A 233 1.59 -10.89 -0.34
CA GLU A 233 1.26 -11.30 -1.70
C GLU A 233 2.08 -12.51 -2.20
N ASN A 234 3.24 -12.79 -1.61
CA ASN A 234 4.00 -13.98 -1.90
C ASN A 234 3.26 -15.27 -1.51
N ALA A 235 2.26 -15.18 -0.64
CA ALA A 235 1.41 -16.29 -0.24
C ALA A 235 0.12 -16.44 -1.09
N SER A 236 -0.15 -15.55 -2.03
CA SER A 236 -1.39 -15.51 -2.85
C SER A 236 -1.69 -16.84 -3.57
N PHE A 237 -0.65 -17.63 -3.91
CA PHE A 237 -0.81 -18.93 -4.55
C PHE A 237 -1.63 -19.92 -3.73
N ARG A 238 -1.68 -19.76 -2.41
CA ARG A 238 -2.45 -20.62 -1.47
C ARG A 238 -3.72 -19.96 -0.92
N HIS A 239 -3.96 -18.68 -1.24
CA HIS A 239 -5.10 -17.90 -0.80
C HIS A 239 -5.90 -17.35 -1.99
N LYS A 240 -6.62 -18.24 -2.69
CA LYS A 240 -7.41 -17.88 -3.88
C LYS A 240 -8.56 -16.91 -3.55
N GLU A 241 -9.06 -16.97 -2.33
CA GLU A 241 -10.13 -16.14 -1.81
C GLU A 241 -9.74 -14.65 -1.68
N TRP A 242 -8.46 -14.31 -1.69
CA TRP A 242 -8.02 -12.91 -1.62
C TRP A 242 -8.41 -12.11 -2.85
N GLU A 243 -8.58 -12.77 -4.01
CA GLU A 243 -9.02 -12.11 -5.23
C GLU A 243 -10.40 -11.46 -5.07
N ASP A 244 -11.30 -12.09 -4.29
CA ASP A 244 -12.63 -11.55 -3.98
C ASP A 244 -12.58 -10.35 -3.00
N LEU A 245 -11.44 -10.14 -2.32
CA LEU A 245 -11.22 -9.04 -1.38
C LEU A 245 -10.49 -7.86 -2.03
N ARG A 246 -9.89 -8.07 -3.19
CA ARG A 246 -9.06 -7.07 -3.87
C ARG A 246 -9.92 -5.96 -4.45
N ASP A 247 -9.49 -4.72 -4.24
CA ASP A 247 -10.11 -3.54 -4.86
C ASP A 247 -9.10 -2.87 -5.79
N TYR A 248 -9.20 -3.17 -7.07
CA TYR A 248 -8.32 -2.62 -8.10
C TYR A 248 -8.42 -1.09 -8.24
N SER A 249 -9.53 -0.47 -7.80
CA SER A 249 -9.68 0.99 -7.84
C SER A 249 -8.81 1.72 -6.80
N GLU A 250 -8.32 0.99 -5.80
CA GLU A 250 -7.41 1.48 -4.78
C GLU A 250 -5.93 1.30 -5.13
N GLU A 251 -5.64 0.51 -6.15
CA GLU A 251 -4.28 0.24 -6.60
C GLU A 251 -3.80 1.29 -7.61
N GLU A 252 -2.49 1.40 -7.78
CA GLU A 252 -1.91 2.22 -8.84
C GLU A 252 -2.12 1.51 -10.19
N PRO A 253 -2.82 2.11 -11.16
CA PRO A 253 -3.17 1.43 -12.41
C PRO A 253 -1.96 0.88 -13.18
N THR A 254 -0.84 1.60 -13.16
CA THR A 254 0.41 1.18 -13.81
C THR A 254 1.04 -0.03 -13.12
N GLU A 255 0.97 -0.10 -11.77
CA GLU A 255 1.46 -1.27 -11.01
C GLU A 255 0.58 -2.50 -11.25
N THR A 256 -0.75 -2.32 -11.30
CA THR A 256 -1.69 -3.40 -11.63
C THR A 256 -1.41 -3.96 -13.03
N ARG A 257 -1.29 -3.10 -14.03
CA ARG A 257 -0.97 -3.50 -15.41
C ARG A 257 0.38 -4.22 -15.52
N ALA A 258 1.40 -3.71 -14.82
CA ALA A 258 2.72 -4.32 -14.77
C ALA A 258 2.65 -5.73 -14.14
N ASN A 259 1.89 -5.89 -13.08
CA ASN A 259 1.71 -7.16 -12.38
C ASN A 259 1.00 -8.19 -13.28
N GLU A 260 -0.04 -7.80 -14.00
CA GLU A 260 -0.72 -8.64 -15.00
C GLU A 260 0.22 -9.10 -16.12
N ALA A 261 1.17 -8.25 -16.52
CA ALA A 261 2.24 -8.60 -17.48
C ALA A 261 3.37 -9.43 -16.84
N GLY A 262 3.30 -9.73 -15.54
CA GLY A 262 4.34 -10.45 -14.80
C GLY A 262 5.63 -9.66 -14.63
N LEU A 263 5.54 -8.33 -14.59
CA LEU A 263 6.62 -7.40 -14.29
C LEU A 263 6.63 -7.05 -12.81
N SER A 264 7.82 -6.84 -12.24
CA SER A 264 7.94 -6.21 -10.92
C SER A 264 8.14 -4.71 -11.12
N TYR A 265 7.11 -3.93 -10.84
CA TYR A 265 7.10 -2.47 -11.04
C TYR A 265 6.63 -1.76 -9.77
N VAL A 266 7.28 -0.65 -9.45
CA VAL A 266 6.84 0.28 -8.41
C VAL A 266 7.00 1.68 -8.95
N LYS A 267 5.94 2.49 -8.90
CA LYS A 267 5.97 3.89 -9.28
C LYS A 267 6.67 4.73 -8.22
N LEU A 268 7.50 5.68 -8.65
CA LEU A 268 8.19 6.65 -7.79
C LEU A 268 7.93 8.07 -8.31
N ASP A 269 8.35 9.07 -7.53
CA ASP A 269 8.07 10.50 -7.83
C ASP A 269 9.10 11.19 -8.72
N GLY A 270 10.08 10.45 -9.27
CA GLY A 270 11.14 10.99 -10.11
C GLY A 270 10.75 11.25 -11.55
N ASP A 271 11.76 11.54 -12.37
CA ASP A 271 11.61 11.89 -13.80
C ASP A 271 12.50 11.07 -14.75
N ILE A 272 13.26 10.10 -14.23
CA ILE A 272 14.06 9.17 -15.02
C ILE A 272 13.42 7.78 -14.99
N GLY A 273 12.83 7.35 -16.10
CA GLY A 273 12.32 6.00 -16.28
C GLY A 273 13.47 4.97 -16.30
N CYS A 274 13.28 3.85 -15.58
CA CYS A 274 14.26 2.77 -15.47
C CYS A 274 13.70 1.47 -16.03
N LEU A 275 14.34 0.88 -17.05
CA LEU A 275 14.06 -0.47 -17.55
C LEU A 275 15.27 -1.36 -17.31
N VAL A 276 15.13 -2.32 -16.40
CA VAL A 276 16.26 -3.12 -15.91
C VAL A 276 15.87 -4.59 -15.81
N ASN A 277 16.82 -5.50 -15.91
CA ASN A 277 16.62 -6.91 -15.63
C ASN A 277 17.33 -7.33 -14.34
N GLY A 278 16.55 -7.87 -13.41
CA GLY A 278 17.00 -8.28 -12.09
C GLY A 278 16.89 -7.19 -11.03
N ALA A 279 16.18 -7.49 -9.93
CA ALA A 279 15.85 -6.55 -8.86
C ALA A 279 17.09 -5.88 -8.23
N GLY A 280 18.17 -6.63 -8.03
CA GLY A 280 19.43 -6.06 -7.50
C GLY A 280 20.07 -5.04 -8.43
N LEU A 281 20.04 -5.29 -9.76
CA LEU A 281 20.52 -4.33 -10.75
C LEU A 281 19.61 -3.11 -10.85
N ALA A 282 18.28 -3.29 -10.71
CA ALA A 282 17.33 -2.19 -10.70
C ALA A 282 17.57 -1.25 -9.51
N MET A 283 17.74 -1.79 -8.29
CA MET A 283 18.08 -0.99 -7.12
C MET A 283 19.41 -0.26 -7.28
N ALA A 284 20.46 -0.95 -7.75
CA ALA A 284 21.75 -0.34 -8.00
C ALA A 284 21.68 0.76 -9.08
N THR A 285 20.82 0.59 -10.10
CA THR A 285 20.60 1.60 -11.13
C THR A 285 19.99 2.87 -10.55
N MET A 286 18.96 2.73 -9.71
CA MET A 286 18.33 3.85 -9.03
C MET A 286 19.30 4.58 -8.09
N ASP A 287 20.11 3.84 -7.33
CA ASP A 287 21.12 4.42 -6.43
C ASP A 287 22.17 5.22 -7.21
N VAL A 288 22.64 4.70 -8.34
CA VAL A 288 23.63 5.41 -9.18
C VAL A 288 23.02 6.64 -9.83
N ILE A 289 21.74 6.59 -10.32
CA ILE A 289 21.03 7.77 -10.79
C ILE A 289 20.98 8.86 -9.72
N LYS A 290 20.62 8.51 -8.48
CA LYS A 290 20.59 9.45 -7.34
C LYS A 290 21.98 10.01 -7.03
N LEU A 291 23.01 9.19 -7.10
CA LEU A 291 24.41 9.63 -6.89
C LEU A 291 24.84 10.72 -7.90
N TYR A 292 24.32 10.67 -9.13
CA TYR A 292 24.56 11.68 -10.17
C TYR A 292 23.56 12.84 -10.12
N GLY A 293 22.67 12.89 -9.14
CA GLY A 293 21.74 13.99 -8.90
C GLY A 293 20.42 13.90 -9.68
N GLY A 294 20.09 12.73 -10.22
CA GLY A 294 18.79 12.44 -10.85
C GLY A 294 17.81 11.79 -9.90
N GLU A 295 16.53 11.74 -10.28
CA GLU A 295 15.48 11.10 -9.50
C GLU A 295 14.79 10.00 -10.33
N PRO A 296 14.84 8.71 -9.90
CA PRO A 296 14.17 7.61 -10.58
C PRO A 296 12.64 7.76 -10.53
N ALA A 297 11.98 7.59 -11.68
CA ALA A 297 10.51 7.61 -11.79
C ALA A 297 9.87 6.27 -11.43
N ASN A 298 10.64 5.19 -11.46
CA ASN A 298 10.13 3.86 -11.14
C ASN A 298 11.26 2.89 -10.76
N PHE A 299 10.91 1.88 -9.97
CA PHE A 299 11.58 0.59 -9.96
C PHE A 299 10.96 -0.29 -11.05
N LEU A 300 11.75 -1.01 -11.85
CA LEU A 300 11.25 -2.01 -12.79
C LEU A 300 12.26 -3.13 -12.99
N ASP A 301 11.80 -4.37 -12.80
CA ASP A 301 12.53 -5.59 -13.13
C ASP A 301 11.72 -6.44 -14.12
N ILE A 302 12.24 -6.57 -15.35
CA ILE A 302 11.63 -7.42 -16.38
C ILE A 302 11.89 -8.92 -16.16
N GLY A 303 12.75 -9.28 -15.19
CA GLY A 303 13.20 -10.65 -14.93
C GLY A 303 14.29 -11.14 -15.86
N GLY A 304 14.72 -12.38 -15.67
CA GLY A 304 15.88 -12.95 -16.37
C GLY A 304 15.60 -13.62 -17.71
N GLY A 305 14.35 -13.66 -18.17
CA GLY A 305 13.96 -14.35 -19.40
C GLY A 305 12.74 -13.75 -20.09
N ALA A 306 12.63 -12.41 -20.04
CA ALA A 306 11.54 -11.69 -20.67
C ALA A 306 11.61 -11.84 -22.20
N ASP A 307 10.47 -12.11 -22.81
CA ASP A 307 10.28 -12.08 -24.25
C ASP A 307 10.08 -10.66 -24.78
N GLU A 308 9.97 -10.51 -26.08
CA GLU A 308 9.83 -9.21 -26.74
C GLU A 308 8.56 -8.47 -26.29
N ALA A 309 7.44 -9.19 -26.14
CA ALA A 309 6.16 -8.60 -25.74
C ALA A 309 6.21 -8.04 -24.30
N LYS A 310 6.84 -8.77 -23.39
CA LYS A 310 7.01 -8.35 -22.00
C LYS A 310 7.91 -7.12 -21.86
N VAL A 311 9.01 -7.07 -22.62
CA VAL A 311 9.91 -5.91 -22.65
C VAL A 311 9.21 -4.69 -23.25
N GLN A 312 8.45 -4.90 -24.34
CA GLN A 312 7.66 -3.84 -24.97
C GLN A 312 6.63 -3.26 -23.99
N GLU A 313 5.88 -4.11 -23.29
CA GLU A 313 4.90 -3.69 -22.28
C GLU A 313 5.56 -2.88 -21.15
N ALA A 314 6.72 -3.34 -20.66
CA ALA A 314 7.49 -2.62 -19.64
C ALA A 314 7.90 -1.22 -20.11
N PHE A 315 8.32 -1.09 -21.36
CA PHE A 315 8.74 0.18 -21.92
C PHE A 315 7.55 1.12 -22.15
N GLU A 316 6.40 0.59 -22.61
CA GLU A 316 5.16 1.33 -22.76
C GLU A 316 4.65 1.89 -21.42
N ILE A 317 4.68 1.08 -20.35
CA ILE A 317 4.30 1.52 -18.99
C ILE A 317 5.16 2.71 -18.52
N ILE A 318 6.47 2.69 -18.78
CA ILE A 318 7.35 3.81 -18.44
C ILE A 318 7.00 5.08 -19.22
N LEU A 319 6.72 4.94 -20.52
CA LEU A 319 6.41 6.08 -21.40
C LEU A 319 5.04 6.72 -21.13
N GLU A 320 4.11 6.01 -20.50
CA GLU A 320 2.81 6.53 -20.13
C GLU A 320 2.86 7.45 -18.90
N ASP A 321 3.95 7.41 -18.10
CA ASP A 321 4.10 8.33 -16.98
C ASP A 321 4.48 9.74 -17.49
N PRO A 322 3.60 10.75 -17.30
CA PRO A 322 3.84 12.11 -17.80
C PRO A 322 5.02 12.82 -17.10
N ASN A 323 5.48 12.30 -15.96
CA ASN A 323 6.64 12.86 -15.25
C ASN A 323 7.96 12.41 -15.86
N VAL A 324 7.99 11.34 -16.64
CA VAL A 324 9.21 10.81 -17.23
C VAL A 324 9.74 11.76 -18.31
N LYS A 325 10.94 12.29 -18.09
CA LYS A 325 11.67 13.18 -18.97
C LYS A 325 12.82 12.51 -19.71
N GLY A 326 13.21 11.30 -19.32
CA GLY A 326 14.24 10.50 -19.95
C GLY A 326 14.22 9.08 -19.47
N ILE A 327 14.77 8.14 -20.24
CA ILE A 327 14.75 6.71 -19.92
C ILE A 327 16.16 6.14 -19.92
N LEU A 328 16.51 5.38 -18.89
CA LEU A 328 17.71 4.55 -18.82
C LEU A 328 17.32 3.07 -18.92
N VAL A 329 17.71 2.46 -20.04
CA VAL A 329 17.65 1.00 -20.22
C VAL A 329 18.99 0.42 -19.78
N ASN A 330 19.00 -0.40 -18.74
CA ASN A 330 20.21 -1.01 -18.19
C ASN A 330 20.06 -2.53 -18.11
N ILE A 331 20.62 -3.22 -19.09
CA ILE A 331 20.55 -4.69 -19.19
C ILE A 331 21.93 -5.31 -18.93
N PHE A 332 21.92 -6.27 -18.01
CA PHE A 332 23.04 -7.19 -17.84
C PHE A 332 22.57 -8.62 -18.13
N GLY A 333 22.85 -9.09 -19.33
CA GLY A 333 22.36 -10.37 -19.83
C GLY A 333 23.18 -11.56 -19.32
N GLY A 334 22.70 -12.22 -18.26
CA GLY A 334 23.08 -13.61 -17.99
C GLY A 334 22.22 -14.56 -18.85
N ILE A 335 20.93 -14.65 -18.51
CA ILE A 335 19.91 -15.42 -19.25
C ILE A 335 19.21 -14.51 -20.26
N GLN A 336 18.90 -13.24 -19.88
CA GLN A 336 18.27 -12.26 -20.75
C GLN A 336 19.17 -11.95 -21.96
N ARG A 337 18.61 -12.00 -23.15
CA ARG A 337 19.32 -11.72 -24.41
C ARG A 337 19.18 -10.25 -24.78
N CYS A 338 20.30 -9.58 -24.97
CA CYS A 338 20.32 -8.15 -25.32
C CYS A 338 19.73 -7.85 -26.70
N ASP A 339 19.80 -8.78 -27.68
CA ASP A 339 19.19 -8.62 -29.00
C ASP A 339 17.65 -8.62 -28.94
N ILE A 340 17.03 -9.39 -28.02
CA ILE A 340 15.58 -9.37 -27.78
C ILE A 340 15.17 -8.02 -27.19
N VAL A 341 15.89 -7.56 -26.18
CA VAL A 341 15.61 -6.24 -25.56
C VAL A 341 15.77 -5.12 -26.56
N ALA A 342 16.83 -5.12 -27.37
CA ALA A 342 17.04 -4.09 -28.40
C ALA A 342 15.86 -4.02 -29.40
N LYS A 343 15.38 -5.15 -29.90
CA LYS A 343 14.22 -5.22 -30.81
C LYS A 343 12.94 -4.70 -30.14
N ALA A 344 12.69 -5.09 -28.91
CA ALA A 344 11.50 -4.68 -28.18
C ALA A 344 11.49 -3.16 -27.89
N VAL A 345 12.65 -2.61 -27.49
CA VAL A 345 12.79 -1.16 -27.26
C VAL A 345 12.57 -0.39 -28.56
N LEU A 346 13.10 -0.86 -29.70
CA LEU A 346 12.86 -0.24 -31.00
C LEU A 346 11.36 -0.26 -31.36
N ALA A 347 10.72 -1.43 -31.27
CA ALA A 347 9.31 -1.58 -31.61
C ALA A 347 8.41 -0.70 -30.74
N ALA A 348 8.67 -0.62 -29.42
CA ALA A 348 7.94 0.25 -28.53
C ALA A 348 8.20 1.75 -28.83
N SER A 349 9.44 2.13 -29.08
CA SER A 349 9.80 3.51 -29.40
C SER A 349 9.13 4.01 -30.70
N GLU A 350 9.06 3.17 -31.72
CA GLU A 350 8.36 3.46 -32.98
C GLU A 350 6.85 3.57 -32.77
N LYS A 351 6.25 2.62 -32.04
CA LYS A 351 4.82 2.58 -31.75
C LYS A 351 4.34 3.80 -30.96
N MET A 352 5.09 4.18 -29.93
CA MET A 352 4.74 5.28 -29.01
C MET A 352 5.21 6.66 -29.51
N GLY A 353 6.13 6.70 -30.47
CA GLY A 353 6.73 7.94 -30.95
C GLY A 353 7.57 8.62 -29.86
N LEU A 354 8.65 7.97 -29.45
CA LEU A 354 9.52 8.41 -28.36
C LEU A 354 9.90 9.89 -28.47
N GLN A 355 9.57 10.68 -27.44
CA GLN A 355 9.83 12.12 -27.38
C GLN A 355 10.84 12.52 -26.30
N VAL A 356 11.32 11.55 -25.51
CA VAL A 356 12.24 11.77 -24.40
C VAL A 356 13.60 11.15 -24.71
N PRO A 357 14.71 11.71 -24.16
CA PRO A 357 16.04 11.12 -24.30
C PRO A 357 16.08 9.68 -23.81
N LEU A 358 16.77 8.83 -24.56
CA LEU A 358 16.97 7.42 -24.26
C LEU A 358 18.46 7.11 -24.14
N VAL A 359 18.85 6.55 -23.03
CA VAL A 359 20.21 6.02 -22.80
C VAL A 359 20.12 4.50 -22.65
N ILE A 360 20.95 3.76 -23.37
CA ILE A 360 20.92 2.31 -23.41
C ILE A 360 22.28 1.74 -23.03
N ARG A 361 22.30 0.89 -22.00
CA ARG A 361 23.42 0.03 -21.68
C ARG A 361 23.03 -1.43 -21.86
N LEU A 362 23.72 -2.10 -22.78
CA LEU A 362 23.60 -3.54 -23.01
C LEU A 362 24.93 -4.22 -22.69
N SER A 363 24.90 -5.27 -21.86
CA SER A 363 26.06 -6.05 -21.47
C SER A 363 25.68 -7.52 -21.29
N GLY A 364 26.59 -8.45 -21.57
CA GLY A 364 26.36 -9.89 -21.41
C GLY A 364 25.90 -10.59 -22.68
N THR A 365 24.95 -11.52 -22.58
CA THR A 365 24.54 -12.39 -23.69
C THR A 365 23.97 -11.63 -24.87
N MET A 366 24.56 -11.80 -26.05
CA MET A 366 24.17 -11.18 -27.34
C MET A 366 24.22 -9.64 -27.30
N PHE A 367 25.14 -9.06 -26.52
CA PHE A 367 25.23 -7.60 -26.41
C PHE A 367 25.74 -6.92 -27.67
N GLU A 368 26.66 -7.58 -28.42
CA GLU A 368 27.17 -7.07 -29.68
C GLU A 368 26.06 -7.00 -30.75
N GLU A 369 25.25 -8.05 -30.84
CA GLU A 369 24.08 -8.11 -31.71
C GLU A 369 23.02 -7.09 -31.29
N GLY A 370 22.77 -6.94 -30.00
CA GLY A 370 21.86 -5.93 -29.47
C GLY A 370 22.28 -4.51 -29.82
N ARG A 371 23.58 -4.18 -29.65
CA ARG A 371 24.14 -2.89 -30.07
C ARG A 371 24.03 -2.68 -31.57
N ALA A 372 24.39 -3.67 -32.37
CA ALA A 372 24.29 -3.58 -33.82
C ALA A 372 22.87 -3.30 -34.31
N ILE A 373 21.85 -3.87 -33.63
CA ILE A 373 20.43 -3.59 -33.90
C ILE A 373 20.12 -2.11 -33.61
N ILE A 374 20.51 -1.59 -32.45
CA ILE A 374 20.31 -0.18 -32.08
C ILE A 374 21.05 0.76 -33.03
N ASP A 375 22.34 0.51 -33.29
CA ASP A 375 23.18 1.37 -34.12
C ASP A 375 22.76 1.40 -35.61
N SER A 376 22.06 0.36 -36.09
CA SER A 376 21.51 0.29 -37.46
C SER A 376 20.12 0.89 -37.58
N SER A 377 19.50 1.34 -36.50
CA SER A 377 18.17 1.94 -36.47
C SER A 377 18.23 3.47 -36.58
N ASP A 378 17.08 4.09 -36.87
CA ASP A 378 16.92 5.55 -36.85
C ASP A 378 16.55 6.07 -35.43
N LEU A 379 16.68 5.23 -34.38
CA LEU A 379 16.35 5.60 -33.01
C LEU A 379 17.43 6.56 -32.46
N ASP A 380 17.01 7.76 -32.08
CA ASP A 380 17.89 8.72 -31.40
C ASP A 380 18.09 8.28 -29.93
N CYS A 381 19.25 7.67 -29.67
CA CYS A 381 19.62 7.22 -28.35
C CYS A 381 21.12 7.28 -28.08
N THR A 382 21.52 7.32 -26.84
CA THR A 382 22.90 7.28 -26.36
C THR A 382 23.28 5.89 -25.89
N SER A 383 24.18 5.20 -26.56
CA SER A 383 24.72 3.90 -26.16
C SER A 383 25.93 4.10 -25.25
N VAL A 384 25.94 3.38 -24.09
CA VAL A 384 27.01 3.48 -23.09
C VAL A 384 27.52 2.09 -22.67
N GLU A 385 28.71 2.04 -22.05
CA GLU A 385 29.34 0.78 -21.63
C GLU A 385 29.13 0.48 -20.14
N THR A 386 29.15 1.51 -19.32
CA THR A 386 29.05 1.36 -17.86
C THR A 386 27.76 1.97 -17.32
N LEU A 387 27.34 1.50 -16.14
CA LEU A 387 26.17 2.05 -15.45
C LEU A 387 26.42 3.52 -15.04
N ALA A 388 27.64 3.86 -14.63
CA ALA A 388 28.01 5.21 -14.25
C ALA A 388 27.87 6.18 -15.43
N GLU A 389 28.39 5.83 -16.61
CA GLU A 389 28.21 6.60 -17.85
C GLU A 389 26.72 6.74 -18.22
N GLY A 390 25.92 5.68 -18.00
CA GLY A 390 24.48 5.71 -18.27
C GLY A 390 23.73 6.70 -17.36
N ALA A 391 24.02 6.69 -16.08
CA ALA A 391 23.41 7.63 -15.14
C ALA A 391 23.87 9.07 -15.39
N GLU A 392 25.16 9.30 -15.64
CA GLU A 392 25.69 10.62 -15.97
C GLU A 392 25.05 11.17 -17.25
N ALA A 393 24.96 10.33 -18.30
CA ALA A 393 24.39 10.72 -19.57
C ALA A 393 22.90 11.09 -19.46
N ILE A 394 22.08 10.24 -18.81
CA ILE A 394 20.64 10.52 -18.72
C ILE A 394 20.36 11.75 -17.86
N VAL A 395 21.06 11.92 -16.74
CA VAL A 395 20.93 13.10 -15.87
C VAL A 395 21.34 14.37 -16.62
N GLY A 396 22.44 14.30 -17.39
CA GLY A 396 22.88 15.42 -18.24
C GLY A 396 21.88 15.80 -19.32
N LEU A 397 21.25 14.82 -19.99
CA LEU A 397 20.28 15.03 -21.07
C LEU A 397 18.97 15.66 -20.60
N ILE A 398 18.49 15.35 -19.39
CA ILE A 398 17.25 15.94 -18.85
C ILE A 398 17.48 17.28 -18.13
N GLY A 399 18.72 17.76 -18.06
CA GLY A 399 19.05 19.08 -17.47
C GLY A 399 19.18 19.08 -15.95
N GLY A 400 19.35 17.91 -15.34
CA GLY A 400 19.48 17.73 -13.89
C GLY A 400 20.90 17.86 -13.31
N GLY A 401 21.90 18.19 -14.11
CA GLY A 401 23.26 18.43 -13.61
C GLY A 401 23.38 19.77 -12.91
N LYS A 402 23.56 19.77 -11.58
CA LYS A 402 24.08 20.92 -10.82
C LYS A 402 25.59 20.92 -10.81
#